data_530fdbf20fb6ef5328662e10e67531e6
#
_entry.id   530fdbf20fb6ef5328662e10e67531e6
#
_cell.length_a   1.000
_cell.length_b   1.000
_cell.length_c   1.000
_cell.angle_alpha   90.00
_cell.angle_beta   90.00
_cell.angle_gamma   90.00
#
_symmetry.space_group_name_H-M   'P 1'
#
loop_
_entity.id
_entity.type
_entity.pdbx_description
1 polymer ?
#
loop_
_entity_poly.entity_id
_entity_poly.type
_entity_poly.pdbx_seq_one_letter_code
_entity_poly.pdbx_strand_id
1 'polypeptide(L)'
;MRGKIRSVGLSDVGRVREHNEDTIGVDADIGLFVLADGMGGYNAGEVASGIAVKTVMSLVKEAVERQDMSSSDPETGMARPSIVLRDSIARANKIIYQTAKTQPQCEGMGTTIVACLFFDNRVAIAHVGDSRLYRLRANRLEQMTMDHSLLQELVDRGFYSQAEAQRATNKNYVTRALGVEPTVD
;
A
#
# COMPACT_ATOMS: atom_id res chain seq x y z
N MET A 1 -19.98 5.33 -5.91
CA MET A 1 -20.02 4.94 -4.46
C MET A 1 -20.59 6.05 -3.56
N ARG A 2 -20.90 7.23 -4.08
CA ARG A 2 -21.36 8.40 -3.28
C ARG A 2 -22.39 8.04 -2.21
N GLY A 3 -22.09 8.45 -0.95
CA GLY A 3 -22.97 8.26 0.21
C GLY A 3 -23.14 6.82 0.72
N LYS A 4 -22.49 5.82 0.11
CA LYS A 4 -22.56 4.41 0.55
C LYS A 4 -21.45 4.00 1.51
N ILE A 5 -20.37 4.76 1.58
CA ILE A 5 -19.20 4.47 2.41
C ILE A 5 -19.01 5.60 3.41
N ARG A 6 -18.77 5.24 4.66
CA ARG A 6 -18.26 6.14 5.68
C ARG A 6 -16.81 5.77 5.97
N SER A 7 -15.97 6.76 6.10
CA SER A 7 -14.54 6.57 6.32
C SER A 7 -14.02 7.51 7.38
N VAL A 8 -13.01 7.06 8.10
CA VAL A 8 -12.21 7.87 9.03
C VAL A 8 -10.75 7.51 8.78
N GLY A 9 -9.90 8.51 8.65
CA GLY A 9 -8.45 8.35 8.60
C GLY A 9 -7.83 9.02 9.83
N LEU A 10 -6.87 8.36 10.45
CA LEU A 10 -6.09 8.88 11.57
C LEU A 10 -4.64 8.48 11.38
N SER A 11 -3.73 9.43 11.57
CA SER A 11 -2.30 9.18 11.66
C SER A 11 -1.75 9.96 12.85
N ASP A 12 -0.78 9.38 13.56
CA ASP A 12 -0.20 9.94 14.76
C ASP A 12 1.29 9.57 14.84
N VAL A 13 2.15 10.51 15.19
CA VAL A 13 3.60 10.29 15.30
C VAL A 13 3.98 9.28 16.40
N GLY A 14 3.07 9.06 17.36
CA GLY A 14 3.33 8.24 18.53
C GLY A 14 4.16 8.94 19.60
N ARG A 15 4.84 8.15 20.46
CA ARG A 15 5.54 8.68 21.63
C ARG A 15 7.07 8.61 21.53
N VAL A 16 7.60 8.04 20.48
CA VAL A 16 9.04 7.73 20.36
C VAL A 16 9.68 8.45 19.19
N ARG A 17 8.94 8.60 18.07
CA ARG A 17 9.44 9.25 16.87
C ARG A 17 9.23 10.76 16.92
N GLU A 18 10.09 11.53 16.26
CA GLU A 18 9.97 12.98 16.14
C GLU A 18 9.08 13.37 14.95
N HIS A 19 9.06 12.55 13.90
CA HIS A 19 8.33 12.81 12.66
C HIS A 19 7.40 11.64 12.32
N ASN A 20 6.29 11.95 11.68
CA ASN A 20 5.36 11.00 11.13
C ASN A 20 5.59 10.91 9.63
N GLU A 21 6.00 9.74 9.15
CA GLU A 21 6.28 9.47 7.75
C GLU A 21 5.12 8.74 7.05
N ASP A 22 4.00 8.53 7.76
CA ASP A 22 2.79 7.93 7.18
C ASP A 22 2.02 8.95 6.35
N THR A 23 1.42 8.47 5.28
CA THR A 23 0.46 9.25 4.48
C THR A 23 -0.80 8.42 4.21
N ILE A 24 -1.96 9.06 4.37
CA ILE A 24 -3.27 8.46 4.12
C ILE A 24 -3.97 9.23 3.00
N GLY A 25 -4.57 8.50 2.06
CA GLY A 25 -5.45 9.02 1.02
C GLY A 25 -6.83 8.38 1.10
N VAL A 26 -7.87 9.21 1.08
CA VAL A 26 -9.27 8.76 1.17
C VAL A 26 -10.11 9.50 0.14
N ASP A 27 -10.79 8.77 -0.72
CA ASP A 27 -11.86 9.27 -1.57
C ASP A 27 -13.05 8.30 -1.50
N ALA A 28 -13.97 8.59 -0.58
CA ALA A 28 -15.14 7.76 -0.33
C ALA A 28 -16.15 7.80 -1.50
N ASP A 29 -16.14 8.84 -2.33
CA ASP A 29 -17.04 8.98 -3.47
C ASP A 29 -16.73 7.98 -4.58
N ILE A 30 -15.45 7.71 -4.81
CA ILE A 30 -15.00 6.67 -5.74
C ILE A 30 -14.69 5.34 -5.04
N GLY A 31 -14.71 5.31 -3.71
CA GLY A 31 -14.44 4.12 -2.91
C GLY A 31 -12.96 3.74 -2.82
N LEU A 32 -12.04 4.72 -2.91
CA LEU A 32 -10.60 4.51 -2.85
C LEU A 32 -10.02 4.88 -1.50
N PHE A 33 -9.22 3.99 -0.94
CA PHE A 33 -8.48 4.18 0.31
C PHE A 33 -7.05 3.71 0.12
N VAL A 34 -6.09 4.54 0.52
CA VAL A 34 -4.65 4.28 0.38
C VAL A 34 -3.96 4.68 1.67
N LEU A 35 -3.04 3.85 2.14
CA LEU A 35 -2.12 4.14 3.23
C LEU A 35 -0.71 3.77 2.79
N ALA A 36 0.25 4.59 3.15
CA ALA A 36 1.66 4.37 2.90
C ALA A 36 2.45 4.74 4.17
N ASP A 37 3.31 3.83 4.64
CA ASP A 37 4.25 4.01 5.75
C ASP A 37 5.64 4.26 5.15
N GLY A 38 6.11 5.48 5.28
CA GLY A 38 7.37 5.95 4.72
C GLY A 38 8.57 5.50 5.53
N MET A 39 9.67 5.23 4.84
CA MET A 39 10.96 4.91 5.45
C MET A 39 12.10 5.64 4.75
N GLY A 40 13.06 6.14 5.54
CA GLY A 40 14.23 6.86 5.02
C GLY A 40 14.85 7.77 6.08
N GLY A 41 16.05 8.31 5.80
CA GLY A 41 16.67 9.31 6.65
C GLY A 41 16.16 10.72 6.35
N TYR A 42 16.24 11.65 7.34
CA TYR A 42 15.96 13.09 7.15
C TYR A 42 14.63 13.43 6.43
N ASN A 43 13.49 12.87 6.85
CA ASN A 43 12.17 13.08 6.26
C ASN A 43 11.99 12.49 4.84
N ALA A 44 12.91 11.67 4.36
CA ALA A 44 12.81 11.09 3.03
C ALA A 44 11.64 10.08 2.93
N GLY A 45 11.28 9.42 4.04
CA GLY A 45 10.12 8.56 4.13
C GLY A 45 8.79 9.31 3.92
N GLU A 46 8.62 10.50 4.49
CA GLU A 46 7.46 11.37 4.25
C GLU A 46 7.31 11.74 2.77
N VAL A 47 8.42 12.02 2.09
CA VAL A 47 8.42 12.29 0.65
C VAL A 47 7.98 11.06 -0.13
N ALA A 48 8.49 9.88 0.21
CA ALA A 48 8.15 8.63 -0.46
C ALA A 48 6.66 8.27 -0.29
N SER A 49 6.15 8.28 0.95
CA SER A 49 4.74 7.99 1.25
C SER A 49 3.80 9.01 0.60
N GLY A 50 4.18 10.30 0.61
CA GLY A 50 3.43 11.37 -0.04
C GLY A 50 3.35 11.20 -1.56
N ILE A 51 4.46 10.83 -2.23
CA ILE A 51 4.47 10.51 -3.67
C ILE A 51 3.59 9.30 -3.96
N ALA A 52 3.70 8.23 -3.16
CA ALA A 52 2.93 7.01 -3.34
C ALA A 52 1.42 7.29 -3.31
N VAL A 53 0.94 7.89 -2.22
CA VAL A 53 -0.48 8.17 -2.03
C VAL A 53 -1.00 9.14 -3.09
N LYS A 54 -0.31 10.26 -3.34
CA LYS A 54 -0.73 11.25 -4.34
C LYS A 54 -0.82 10.66 -5.74
N THR A 55 0.15 9.83 -6.13
CA THR A 55 0.18 9.21 -7.46
C THR A 55 -0.97 8.23 -7.62
N VAL A 56 -1.16 7.32 -6.66
CA VAL A 56 -2.23 6.32 -6.73
C VAL A 56 -3.61 6.98 -6.69
N MET A 57 -3.83 7.94 -5.79
CA MET A 57 -5.10 8.69 -5.72
C MET A 57 -5.44 9.38 -7.05
N SER A 58 -4.46 10.05 -7.67
CA SER A 58 -4.67 10.78 -8.93
C SER A 58 -4.97 9.83 -10.09
N LEU A 59 -4.16 8.79 -10.28
CA LEU A 59 -4.31 7.86 -11.41
C LEU A 59 -5.57 7.01 -11.30
N VAL A 60 -5.90 6.53 -10.12
CA VAL A 60 -7.14 5.76 -9.92
C VAL A 60 -8.36 6.62 -10.12
N LYS A 61 -8.38 7.87 -9.63
CA LYS A 61 -9.47 8.81 -9.86
C LYS A 61 -9.69 9.06 -11.35
N GLU A 62 -8.63 9.36 -12.08
CA GLU A 62 -8.68 9.55 -13.53
C GLU A 62 -9.21 8.29 -14.25
N ALA A 63 -8.76 7.11 -13.85
CA ALA A 63 -9.23 5.86 -14.43
C ALA A 63 -10.72 5.60 -14.16
N VAL A 64 -11.19 5.85 -12.93
CA VAL A 64 -12.61 5.70 -12.56
C VAL A 64 -13.51 6.65 -13.37
N GLU A 65 -13.02 7.85 -13.69
CA GLU A 65 -13.78 8.82 -14.51
C GLU A 65 -13.82 8.46 -16.00
N ARG A 66 -12.82 7.74 -16.51
CA ARG A 66 -12.64 7.50 -17.96
C ARG A 66 -12.86 6.06 -18.41
N GLN A 67 -12.92 5.11 -17.51
CA GLN A 67 -12.96 3.69 -17.84
C GLN A 67 -14.14 2.99 -17.18
N ASP A 68 -14.60 1.92 -17.83
CA ASP A 68 -15.58 1.03 -17.24
C ASP A 68 -14.92 0.11 -16.20
N MET A 69 -15.19 0.40 -14.92
CA MET A 69 -14.64 -0.37 -13.79
C MET A 69 -15.33 -1.73 -13.58
N SER A 70 -16.45 -2.01 -14.27
CA SER A 70 -17.12 -3.32 -14.21
C SER A 70 -16.50 -4.34 -15.15
N SER A 71 -15.66 -3.92 -16.10
CA SER A 71 -15.01 -4.78 -17.08
C SER A 71 -13.87 -5.60 -16.48
N SER A 72 -13.50 -6.66 -17.17
CA SER A 72 -12.33 -7.48 -16.90
C SER A 72 -11.44 -7.54 -18.14
N ASP A 73 -10.16 -7.74 -17.93
CA ASP A 73 -9.22 -7.97 -19.01
C ASP A 73 -9.53 -9.33 -19.69
N PRO A 74 -9.68 -9.38 -21.01
CA PRO A 74 -10.10 -10.59 -21.71
C PRO A 74 -9.02 -11.70 -21.73
N GLU A 75 -7.75 -11.35 -21.58
CA GLU A 75 -6.65 -12.32 -21.62
C GLU A 75 -6.37 -12.92 -20.24
N THR A 76 -6.36 -12.08 -19.20
CA THR A 76 -6.00 -12.49 -17.82
C THR A 76 -7.21 -12.79 -16.95
N GLY A 77 -8.41 -12.31 -17.32
CA GLY A 77 -9.61 -12.35 -16.49
C GLY A 77 -9.56 -11.39 -15.30
N MET A 78 -8.49 -10.62 -15.14
CA MET A 78 -8.31 -9.70 -14.02
C MET A 78 -9.30 -8.54 -14.10
N ALA A 79 -9.97 -8.23 -12.98
CA ALA A 79 -10.90 -7.10 -12.92
C ALA A 79 -10.17 -5.77 -13.17
N ARG A 80 -10.79 -4.87 -13.93
CA ARG A 80 -10.23 -3.55 -14.27
C ARG A 80 -9.74 -2.77 -13.05
N PRO A 81 -10.47 -2.71 -11.92
CA PRO A 81 -10.00 -2.03 -10.72
C PRO A 81 -8.67 -2.59 -10.17
N SER A 82 -8.45 -3.91 -10.25
CA SER A 82 -7.20 -4.54 -9.82
C SER A 82 -6.02 -4.14 -10.72
N ILE A 83 -6.26 -4.07 -12.04
CA ILE A 83 -5.26 -3.61 -13.01
C ILE A 83 -4.91 -2.15 -12.76
N VAL A 84 -5.91 -1.30 -12.56
CA VAL A 84 -5.72 0.13 -12.30
C VAL A 84 -4.92 0.36 -11.02
N LEU A 85 -5.20 -0.38 -9.94
CA LEU A 85 -4.42 -0.30 -8.70
C LEU A 85 -2.97 -0.74 -8.93
N ARG A 86 -2.75 -1.90 -9.55
CA ARG A 86 -1.42 -2.44 -9.86
C ARG A 86 -0.60 -1.43 -10.68
N ASP A 87 -1.16 -0.94 -11.76
CA ASP A 87 -0.45 -0.04 -12.67
C ASP A 87 -0.17 1.34 -12.02
N SER A 88 -1.08 1.82 -11.18
CA SER A 88 -0.90 3.05 -10.40
C SER A 88 0.22 2.91 -9.37
N ILE A 89 0.30 1.76 -8.69
CA ILE A 89 1.36 1.45 -7.71
C ILE A 89 2.70 1.29 -8.42
N ALA A 90 2.76 0.58 -9.55
CA ALA A 90 3.97 0.46 -10.35
C ALA A 90 4.48 1.82 -10.84
N ARG A 91 3.56 2.73 -11.20
CA ARG A 91 3.91 4.11 -11.57
C ARG A 91 4.46 4.90 -10.39
N ALA A 92 3.85 4.78 -9.21
CA ALA A 92 4.33 5.40 -7.98
C ALA A 92 5.74 4.90 -7.64
N ASN A 93 5.97 3.58 -7.69
CA ASN A 93 7.29 2.98 -7.50
C ASN A 93 8.35 3.61 -8.41
N LYS A 94 8.06 3.71 -9.69
CA LYS A 94 9.00 4.30 -10.67
C LYS A 94 9.35 5.75 -10.33
N ILE A 95 8.36 6.55 -9.90
CA ILE A 95 8.60 7.96 -9.53
C ILE A 95 9.48 8.02 -8.27
N ILE A 96 9.16 7.26 -7.23
CA ILE A 96 9.92 7.23 -5.97
C ILE A 96 11.36 6.78 -6.25
N TYR A 97 11.54 5.68 -6.97
CA TYR A 97 12.87 5.16 -7.34
C TYR A 97 13.70 6.20 -8.10
N GLN A 98 13.12 6.86 -9.11
CA GLN A 98 13.81 7.89 -9.88
C GLN A 98 14.17 9.11 -9.02
N THR A 99 13.26 9.55 -8.15
CA THR A 99 13.50 10.67 -7.22
C THR A 99 14.63 10.34 -6.25
N ALA A 100 14.64 9.13 -5.66
CA ALA A 100 15.70 8.67 -4.79
C ALA A 100 17.08 8.64 -5.49
N LYS A 101 17.11 8.35 -6.79
CA LYS A 101 18.35 8.31 -7.57
C LYS A 101 18.86 9.69 -8.01
N THR A 102 17.98 10.66 -8.18
CA THR A 102 18.31 11.97 -8.75
C THR A 102 18.42 13.09 -7.72
N GLN A 103 17.86 12.90 -6.54
CA GLN A 103 17.85 13.91 -5.47
C GLN A 103 18.60 13.37 -4.24
N PRO A 104 19.79 13.90 -3.92
CA PRO A 104 20.61 13.40 -2.80
C PRO A 104 19.89 13.38 -1.45
N GLN A 105 19.00 14.35 -1.18
CA GLN A 105 18.22 14.43 0.05
C GLN A 105 17.15 13.33 0.16
N CYS A 106 16.85 12.63 -0.94
CA CYS A 106 15.90 11.53 -1.02
C CYS A 106 16.56 10.16 -1.19
N GLU A 107 17.90 10.09 -1.09
CA GLU A 107 18.64 8.85 -1.26
C GLU A 107 18.20 7.81 -0.23
N GLY A 108 17.90 6.59 -0.71
CA GLY A 108 17.45 5.48 0.14
C GLY A 108 16.02 5.59 0.66
N MET A 109 15.23 6.58 0.20
CA MET A 109 13.82 6.63 0.56
C MET A 109 13.02 5.47 -0.02
N GLY A 110 12.05 5.02 0.74
CA GLY A 110 11.08 4.02 0.33
C GLY A 110 9.78 4.16 1.10
N THR A 111 8.79 3.38 0.74
CA THR A 111 7.53 3.33 1.48
C THR A 111 6.81 2.01 1.24
N THR A 112 6.06 1.57 2.22
CA THR A 112 5.02 0.56 2.01
C THR A 112 3.86 1.19 1.24
N ILE A 113 2.94 0.38 0.79
CA ILE A 113 1.61 0.80 0.36
C ILE A 113 0.59 -0.30 0.62
N VAL A 114 -0.59 0.07 1.07
CA VAL A 114 -1.79 -0.75 1.03
C VAL A 114 -2.94 0.09 0.49
N ALA A 115 -3.59 -0.42 -0.54
CA ALA A 115 -4.68 0.28 -1.22
C ALA A 115 -5.87 -0.65 -1.41
N CYS A 116 -7.09 -0.11 -1.30
CA CYS A 116 -8.30 -0.80 -1.69
C CYS A 116 -9.23 0.11 -2.48
N LEU A 117 -9.86 -0.48 -3.50
CA LEU A 117 -10.83 0.18 -4.37
C LEU A 117 -12.12 -0.64 -4.37
N PHE A 118 -13.19 -0.05 -3.86
CA PHE A 118 -14.53 -0.66 -3.88
C PHE A 118 -15.20 -0.43 -5.24
N PHE A 119 -15.73 -1.50 -5.80
CA PHE A 119 -16.48 -1.46 -7.06
C PHE A 119 -17.58 -2.53 -7.01
N ASP A 120 -18.75 -2.19 -7.49
CA ASP A 120 -19.93 -3.04 -7.38
C ASP A 120 -20.10 -3.57 -5.93
N ASN A 121 -20.15 -4.87 -5.73
CA ASN A 121 -20.17 -5.51 -4.42
C ASN A 121 -18.82 -6.19 -4.09
N ARG A 122 -17.72 -5.70 -4.65
CA ARG A 122 -16.38 -6.25 -4.54
C ARG A 122 -15.38 -5.19 -4.05
N VAL A 123 -14.20 -5.63 -3.67
CA VAL A 123 -13.06 -4.78 -3.37
C VAL A 123 -11.84 -5.34 -4.07
N ALA A 124 -11.12 -4.49 -4.80
CA ALA A 124 -9.75 -4.77 -5.22
C ALA A 124 -8.81 -4.33 -4.12
N ILE A 125 -7.84 -5.17 -3.78
CA ILE A 125 -6.81 -4.90 -2.77
C ILE A 125 -5.46 -5.09 -3.44
N ALA A 126 -4.56 -4.14 -3.21
CA ALA A 126 -3.16 -4.24 -3.62
C ALA A 126 -2.28 -3.73 -2.49
N HIS A 127 -1.12 -4.37 -2.27
CA HIS A 127 -0.19 -3.94 -1.25
C HIS A 127 1.25 -4.28 -1.61
N VAL A 128 2.19 -3.50 -1.06
CA VAL A 128 3.63 -3.76 -1.03
C VAL A 128 4.13 -3.35 0.35
N GLY A 129 4.84 -4.25 1.02
CA GLY A 129 5.35 -4.05 2.37
C GLY A 129 4.56 -4.81 3.43
N ASP A 130 4.65 -4.36 4.66
CA ASP A 130 4.07 -4.98 5.86
C ASP A 130 2.92 -4.17 6.48
N SER A 131 2.48 -3.10 5.81
CA SER A 131 1.22 -2.42 6.14
C SER A 131 0.04 -3.32 5.80
N ARG A 132 -0.94 -3.41 6.71
CA ARG A 132 -1.96 -4.45 6.68
C ARG A 132 -3.36 -3.92 6.43
N LEU A 133 -4.17 -4.71 5.75
CA LEU A 133 -5.61 -4.53 5.61
C LEU A 133 -6.34 -5.65 6.32
N TYR A 134 -7.32 -5.28 7.15
CA TYR A 134 -8.18 -6.22 7.86
C TYR A 134 -9.64 -6.05 7.46
N ARG A 135 -10.36 -7.14 7.40
CA ARG A 135 -11.82 -7.16 7.24
C ARG A 135 -12.48 -7.62 8.54
N LEU A 136 -13.38 -6.80 9.07
CA LEU A 136 -14.28 -7.24 10.14
C LEU A 136 -15.67 -7.51 9.55
N ARG A 137 -16.12 -8.77 9.61
CA ARG A 137 -17.45 -9.18 9.14
C ARG A 137 -18.02 -10.26 10.07
N ALA A 138 -19.29 -10.14 10.45
CA ALA A 138 -19.95 -11.06 11.36
C ALA A 138 -19.12 -11.35 12.62
N ASN A 139 -18.56 -10.32 13.23
CA ASN A 139 -17.70 -10.35 14.42
C ASN A 139 -16.39 -11.17 14.26
N ARG A 140 -15.97 -11.42 13.02
CA ARG A 140 -14.70 -12.10 12.70
C ARG A 140 -13.75 -11.12 12.01
N LEU A 141 -12.57 -10.95 12.62
CA LEU A 141 -11.48 -10.16 12.07
C LEU A 141 -10.56 -11.06 11.25
N GLU A 142 -10.31 -10.67 9.99
CA GLU A 142 -9.44 -11.39 9.06
C GLU A 142 -8.42 -10.43 8.46
N GLN A 143 -7.16 -10.82 8.46
CA GLN A 143 -6.12 -10.11 7.71
C GLN A 143 -6.24 -10.49 6.23
N MET A 144 -6.34 -9.47 5.37
CA MET A 144 -6.55 -9.64 3.92
C MET A 144 -5.25 -9.53 3.12
N THR A 145 -4.18 -9.03 3.72
CA THR A 145 -2.84 -8.87 3.13
C THR A 145 -1.87 -9.85 3.77
N MET A 146 -0.82 -10.23 3.06
CA MET A 146 0.29 -11.03 3.59
C MET A 146 1.54 -10.14 3.64
N ASP A 147 2.16 -10.02 4.80
CA ASP A 147 3.30 -9.13 4.99
C ASP A 147 4.48 -9.51 4.08
N HIS A 148 5.05 -8.54 3.38
CA HIS A 148 6.35 -8.70 2.76
C HIS A 148 7.44 -8.40 3.79
N SER A 149 7.66 -9.37 4.68
CA SER A 149 8.63 -9.28 5.77
C SER A 149 9.49 -10.54 5.87
N LEU A 150 10.70 -10.38 6.39
CA LEU A 150 11.61 -11.52 6.59
C LEU A 150 10.95 -12.61 7.45
N LEU A 151 10.20 -12.25 8.48
CA LEU A 151 9.54 -13.22 9.35
C LEU A 151 8.45 -13.99 8.60
N GLN A 152 7.68 -13.35 7.75
CA GLN A 152 6.67 -14.03 6.94
C GLN A 152 7.34 -14.99 5.95
N GLU A 153 8.43 -14.60 5.31
CA GLU A 153 9.19 -15.49 4.42
C GLU A 153 9.74 -16.72 5.16
N LEU A 154 10.20 -16.54 6.40
CA LEU A 154 10.66 -17.67 7.24
C LEU A 154 9.51 -18.61 7.63
N VAL A 155 8.32 -18.08 7.88
CA VAL A 155 7.11 -18.88 8.10
C VAL A 155 6.72 -19.66 6.84
N ASP A 156 6.69 -18.99 5.68
CA ASP A 156 6.31 -19.61 4.40
C ASP A 156 7.26 -20.73 4.00
N ARG A 157 8.55 -20.59 4.33
CA ARG A 157 9.58 -21.62 4.13
C ARG A 157 9.60 -22.71 5.23
N GLY A 158 8.76 -22.59 6.25
CA GLY A 158 8.66 -23.58 7.34
C GLY A 158 9.78 -23.49 8.39
N PHE A 159 10.59 -22.41 8.40
CA PHE A 159 11.63 -22.20 9.42
C PHE A 159 11.04 -21.70 10.74
N TYR A 160 9.93 -20.99 10.69
CA TYR A 160 9.17 -20.54 11.86
C TYR A 160 7.72 -20.94 11.77
N SER A 161 7.11 -21.23 12.92
CA SER A 161 5.66 -21.21 13.04
C SER A 161 5.14 -19.77 13.15
N GLN A 162 3.87 -19.55 12.89
CA GLN A 162 3.23 -18.23 13.08
C GLN A 162 3.40 -17.72 14.53
N ALA A 163 3.32 -18.61 15.52
CA ALA A 163 3.47 -18.26 16.92
C ALA A 163 4.92 -17.83 17.27
N GLU A 164 5.93 -18.44 16.66
CA GLU A 164 7.34 -18.05 16.82
C GLU A 164 7.62 -16.73 16.15
N ALA A 165 7.13 -16.51 14.94
CA ALA A 165 7.26 -15.22 14.23
C ALA A 165 6.63 -14.06 15.03
N GLN A 166 5.47 -14.28 15.66
CA GLN A 166 4.85 -13.26 16.52
C GLN A 166 5.68 -12.91 17.77
N ARG A 167 6.54 -13.80 18.26
CA ARG A 167 7.41 -13.58 19.43
C ARG A 167 8.80 -13.09 19.08
N ALA A 168 9.18 -13.14 17.79
CA ALA A 168 10.49 -12.72 17.33
C ALA A 168 10.73 -11.24 17.59
N THR A 169 11.98 -10.88 17.89
CA THR A 169 12.38 -9.50 18.18
C THR A 169 12.64 -8.68 16.90
N ASN A 170 12.94 -9.33 15.78
CA ASN A 170 13.31 -8.72 14.50
C ASN A 170 12.09 -8.54 13.58
N LYS A 171 11.06 -7.83 14.04
CA LYS A 171 9.79 -7.68 13.32
C LYS A 171 9.81 -6.65 12.18
N ASN A 172 10.83 -5.81 12.11
CA ASN A 172 10.84 -4.60 11.29
C ASN A 172 11.62 -4.76 9.96
N TYR A 173 11.92 -5.98 9.54
CA TYR A 173 12.61 -6.19 8.26
C TYR A 173 11.60 -6.39 7.13
N VAL A 174 11.28 -5.31 6.46
CA VAL A 174 10.46 -5.31 5.25
C VAL A 174 11.31 -5.82 4.08
N THR A 175 10.82 -6.80 3.34
CA THR A 175 11.53 -7.40 2.20
C THR A 175 11.15 -6.79 0.85
N ARG A 176 10.04 -6.05 0.79
CA ARG A 176 9.58 -5.34 -0.41
C ARG A 176 8.98 -3.99 -0.04
N ALA A 177 9.44 -2.93 -0.72
CA ALA A 177 8.91 -1.58 -0.58
C ALA A 177 9.01 -0.81 -1.89
N LEU A 178 8.18 0.21 -2.05
CA LEU A 178 8.27 1.12 -3.19
C LEU A 178 9.53 1.98 -3.08
N GLY A 179 10.18 2.22 -4.21
CA GLY A 179 11.35 3.09 -4.33
C GLY A 179 12.69 2.39 -4.10
N VAL A 180 12.70 1.13 -3.63
CA VAL A 180 13.93 0.36 -3.38
C VAL A 180 14.45 -0.28 -4.67
N GLU A 181 13.56 -0.91 -5.43
CA GLU A 181 13.89 -1.56 -6.69
C GLU A 181 13.22 -0.82 -7.87
N PRO A 182 13.78 -0.93 -9.10
CA PRO A 182 13.25 -0.22 -10.27
C PRO A 182 11.85 -0.69 -10.66
N THR A 183 11.50 -1.92 -10.34
CA THR A 183 10.18 -2.54 -10.55
C THR A 183 9.65 -3.13 -9.27
N VAL A 184 8.33 -3.25 -9.17
CA VAL A 184 7.63 -3.88 -8.05
C VAL A 184 6.53 -4.80 -8.60
N ASP A 185 6.41 -5.99 -8.01
CA ASP A 185 5.39 -6.99 -8.32
C ASP A 185 4.34 -7.06 -7.20
#